data_2661cda1055e92744628173b67dbe16e
#
_entry.id   2661cda1055e92744628173b67dbe16e
#
_cell.length_a   1.000
_cell.length_b   1.000
_cell.length_c   1.000
_cell.angle_alpha   90.00
_cell.angle_beta   90.00
_cell.angle_gamma   90.00
#
_symmetry.space_group_name_H-M   'P 1'
#
loop_
_entity.id
_entity.type
_entity.pdbx_description
1 polymer ?
#
loop_
_entity_poly.entity_id
_entity_poly.type
_entity_poly.pdbx_seq_one_letter_code
_entity_poly.pdbx_strand_id
1 'polypeptide(L)'
;EEDTGRMVSLAGRMMSKRVMGKASFAHLRDAKGDIQIFVKRDLLGDEAYAAFKKMDVGDIIACTGEVFRTKMGELSVRVHELTLVSKSLLPLPEKFHGLTDREARYRQRYVDLIVNPEVKDTFVKRSQILKEIRAYLDEKGFLEVDTPILTPFEIGASARPFYTHHNTLDMDMVLRIETELYLKRLIVGGMDRVYEVGRIFRNEGMDPKHNPEFTTIELYQAFTDFHLSLIHISE
;
A
#
# COMPACT_ATOMS: atom_id res chain seq x y z
N GLU A 1 -22.12 1.11 -31.63
CA GLU A 1 -22.30 1.11 -30.17
C GLU A 1 -23.11 -0.14 -29.81
N GLU A 2 -22.62 -0.92 -28.87
CA GLU A 2 -23.25 -2.13 -28.38
C GLU A 2 -23.75 -1.86 -26.96
N ASP A 3 -25.05 -1.67 -26.81
CA ASP A 3 -25.69 -1.42 -25.53
C ASP A 3 -25.94 -2.75 -24.81
N THR A 4 -25.47 -2.87 -23.58
CA THR A 4 -25.66 -4.09 -22.79
C THR A 4 -26.95 -4.06 -21.97
N GLY A 5 -27.60 -2.92 -21.86
CA GLY A 5 -28.79 -2.68 -21.02
C GLY A 5 -28.52 -2.79 -19.51
N ARG A 6 -27.24 -2.97 -19.10
CA ARG A 6 -26.88 -3.16 -17.71
C ARG A 6 -26.65 -1.82 -17.02
N MET A 7 -27.46 -1.52 -16.03
CA MET A 7 -27.26 -0.38 -15.14
C MET A 7 -26.22 -0.70 -14.07
N VAL A 8 -25.29 0.24 -13.82
CA VAL A 8 -24.27 0.15 -12.79
C VAL A 8 -24.15 1.47 -12.04
N SER A 9 -23.79 1.37 -10.76
CA SER A 9 -23.35 2.49 -9.94
C SER A 9 -21.91 2.29 -9.57
N LEU A 10 -21.06 3.31 -9.76
CA LEU A 10 -19.64 3.25 -9.50
C LEU A 10 -19.13 4.58 -8.96
N ALA A 11 -18.04 4.51 -8.23
CA ALA A 11 -17.32 5.68 -7.74
C ALA A 11 -15.82 5.49 -7.93
N GLY A 12 -15.11 6.58 -8.22
CA GLY A 12 -13.69 6.52 -8.43
C GLY A 12 -13.07 7.91 -8.55
N ARG A 13 -11.74 7.93 -8.58
CA ARG A 13 -10.98 9.14 -8.84
C ARG A 13 -10.96 9.43 -10.34
N MET A 14 -11.30 10.64 -10.72
CA MET A 14 -11.20 11.10 -12.10
C MET A 14 -9.74 11.30 -12.50
N MET A 15 -9.23 10.43 -13.36
CA MET A 15 -7.84 10.41 -13.80
C MET A 15 -7.60 11.18 -15.10
N SER A 16 -8.66 11.40 -15.87
CA SER A 16 -8.63 12.23 -17.06
C SER A 16 -10.01 12.76 -17.38
N LYS A 17 -10.06 13.90 -18.05
CA LYS A 17 -11.29 14.51 -18.52
C LYS A 17 -11.08 15.14 -19.87
N ARG A 18 -11.98 14.89 -20.82
CA ARG A 18 -11.98 15.46 -22.14
C ARG A 18 -13.37 16.01 -22.46
N VAL A 19 -13.50 17.34 -22.51
CA VAL A 19 -14.75 18.02 -22.80
C VAL A 19 -14.84 18.31 -24.30
N MET A 20 -15.93 17.87 -24.95
CA MET A 20 -16.19 18.06 -26.38
C MET A 20 -17.61 18.62 -26.57
N GLY A 21 -17.79 19.93 -26.36
CA GLY A 21 -19.08 20.62 -26.52
C GLY A 21 -20.18 20.09 -25.60
N LYS A 22 -21.14 19.32 -26.15
CA LYS A 22 -22.29 18.76 -25.42
C LYS A 22 -22.04 17.35 -24.87
N ALA A 23 -20.88 16.79 -25.14
CA ALA A 23 -20.48 15.48 -24.66
C ALA A 23 -19.07 15.54 -24.05
N SER A 24 -18.77 14.65 -23.11
CA SER A 24 -17.48 14.56 -22.45
C SER A 24 -17.13 13.11 -22.14
N PHE A 25 -15.84 12.83 -22.12
CA PHE A 25 -15.31 11.56 -21.62
C PHE A 25 -14.43 11.82 -20.40
N ALA A 26 -14.47 10.92 -19.46
CA ALA A 26 -13.52 10.89 -18.36
C ALA A 26 -13.18 9.44 -18.00
N HIS A 27 -12.03 9.22 -17.38
CA HIS A 27 -11.66 7.93 -16.82
C HIS A 27 -11.76 7.99 -15.31
N LEU A 28 -12.47 7.05 -14.73
CA LEU A 28 -12.53 6.85 -13.28
C LEU A 28 -11.66 5.66 -12.91
N ARG A 29 -10.89 5.82 -11.85
CA ARG A 29 -10.06 4.78 -11.26
C ARG A 29 -10.55 4.43 -9.88
N ASP A 30 -10.75 3.14 -9.65
CA ASP A 30 -11.01 2.56 -8.33
C ASP A 30 -9.91 1.56 -7.92
N ALA A 31 -10.20 0.71 -6.92
CA ALA A 31 -9.27 -0.31 -6.46
C ALA A 31 -9.02 -1.44 -7.49
N LYS A 32 -9.94 -1.62 -8.45
CA LYS A 32 -9.90 -2.73 -9.43
C LYS A 32 -9.37 -2.31 -10.80
N GLY A 33 -9.38 -1.01 -11.10
CA GLY A 33 -8.87 -0.51 -12.37
C GLY A 33 -9.55 0.77 -12.85
N ASP A 34 -9.41 1.03 -14.15
CA ASP A 34 -9.92 2.21 -14.81
C ASP A 34 -11.15 1.85 -15.66
N ILE A 35 -12.13 2.75 -15.68
CA ILE A 35 -13.27 2.67 -16.57
C ILE A 35 -13.56 4.02 -17.19
N GLN A 36 -13.90 4.04 -18.49
CA GLN A 36 -14.34 5.24 -19.15
C GLN A 36 -15.80 5.55 -18.79
N ILE A 37 -16.10 6.82 -18.53
CA ILE A 37 -17.46 7.33 -18.44
C ILE A 37 -17.73 8.30 -19.59
N PHE A 38 -18.93 8.22 -20.14
CA PHE A 38 -19.45 9.10 -21.18
C PHE A 38 -20.56 9.97 -20.57
N VAL A 39 -20.27 11.28 -20.50
CA VAL A 39 -21.18 12.26 -19.90
C VAL A 39 -21.77 13.12 -21.01
N LYS A 40 -23.07 12.99 -21.23
CA LYS A 40 -23.79 13.73 -22.28
C LYS A 40 -24.75 14.72 -21.63
N ARG A 41 -24.73 15.98 -22.10
CA ARG A 41 -25.57 17.06 -21.58
C ARG A 41 -27.07 16.72 -21.64
N ASP A 42 -27.52 16.14 -22.77
CA ASP A 42 -28.92 15.81 -22.97
C ASP A 42 -29.44 14.69 -22.03
N LEU A 43 -28.55 13.87 -21.46
CA LEU A 43 -28.90 12.81 -20.51
C LEU A 43 -28.77 13.26 -19.05
N LEU A 44 -27.70 14.00 -18.75
CA LEU A 44 -27.39 14.44 -17.39
C LEU A 44 -28.18 15.69 -16.98
N GLY A 45 -28.60 16.50 -17.96
CA GLY A 45 -29.21 17.82 -17.75
C GLY A 45 -28.18 18.95 -17.74
N ASP A 46 -28.66 20.16 -17.99
CA ASP A 46 -27.81 21.35 -18.19
C ASP A 46 -26.99 21.72 -16.95
N GLU A 47 -27.64 21.72 -15.78
CA GLU A 47 -27.03 22.11 -14.51
C GLU A 47 -25.94 21.11 -14.08
N ALA A 48 -26.25 19.82 -14.04
CA ALA A 48 -25.31 18.78 -13.66
C ALA A 48 -24.14 18.66 -14.66
N TYR A 49 -24.40 18.84 -15.96
CA TYR A 49 -23.32 18.89 -16.94
C TYR A 49 -22.42 20.13 -16.79
N ALA A 50 -22.98 21.28 -16.43
CA ALA A 50 -22.20 22.48 -16.12
C ALA A 50 -21.36 22.29 -14.86
N ALA A 51 -21.88 21.62 -13.83
CA ALA A 51 -21.14 21.25 -12.63
C ALA A 51 -19.99 20.27 -12.98
N PHE A 52 -20.25 19.23 -13.78
CA PHE A 52 -19.22 18.30 -14.24
C PHE A 52 -18.06 19.03 -14.97
N LYS A 53 -18.35 20.01 -15.81
CA LYS A 53 -17.31 20.76 -16.49
C LYS A 53 -16.36 21.52 -15.55
N LYS A 54 -16.84 21.89 -14.35
CA LYS A 54 -16.05 22.58 -13.30
C LYS A 54 -15.27 21.61 -12.41
N MET A 55 -15.55 20.31 -12.47
CA MET A 55 -14.78 19.31 -11.73
C MET A 55 -13.36 19.20 -12.30
N ASP A 56 -12.41 18.82 -11.47
CA ASP A 56 -11.00 18.70 -11.84
C ASP A 56 -10.51 17.25 -11.86
N VAL A 57 -9.46 17.00 -12.62
CA VAL A 57 -8.71 15.74 -12.53
C VAL A 57 -8.18 15.59 -11.10
N GLY A 58 -8.43 14.43 -10.51
CA GLY A 58 -8.16 14.16 -9.10
C GLY A 58 -9.41 14.14 -8.22
N ASP A 59 -10.52 14.75 -8.65
CA ASP A 59 -11.79 14.67 -7.92
C ASP A 59 -12.27 13.23 -7.79
N ILE A 60 -12.92 12.91 -6.68
CA ILE A 60 -13.63 11.63 -6.50
C ILE A 60 -15.09 11.88 -6.83
N ILE A 61 -15.60 11.14 -7.79
CA ILE A 61 -16.98 11.25 -8.25
C ILE A 61 -17.68 9.89 -8.21
N ALA A 62 -18.99 9.93 -8.00
CA ALA A 62 -19.87 8.79 -8.13
C ALA A 62 -20.80 9.01 -9.32
N CYS A 63 -21.13 7.95 -10.03
CA CYS A 63 -22.09 8.01 -11.12
C CYS A 63 -22.90 6.74 -11.24
N THR A 64 -24.13 6.88 -11.75
CA THR A 64 -25.00 5.79 -12.15
C THR A 64 -25.26 5.89 -13.65
N GLY A 65 -25.20 4.78 -14.35
CA GLY A 65 -25.41 4.77 -15.78
C GLY A 65 -25.41 3.38 -16.40
N GLU A 66 -25.58 3.37 -17.70
CA GLU A 66 -25.70 2.16 -18.52
C GLU A 66 -24.34 1.77 -19.13
N VAL A 67 -24.00 0.51 -19.04
CA VAL A 67 -22.77 -0.05 -19.64
C VAL A 67 -22.96 -0.24 -21.13
N PHE A 68 -22.04 0.29 -21.91
CA PHE A 68 -22.02 0.15 -23.38
C PHE A 68 -20.58 0.05 -23.92
N ARG A 69 -20.45 -0.36 -25.18
CA ARG A 69 -19.19 -0.27 -25.91
C ARG A 69 -19.23 0.88 -26.91
N THR A 70 -18.18 1.68 -26.88
CA THR A 70 -18.01 2.74 -27.90
C THR A 70 -17.76 2.14 -29.28
N LYS A 71 -17.89 2.94 -30.34
CA LYS A 71 -17.54 2.52 -31.71
C LYS A 71 -16.11 2.03 -31.87
N MET A 72 -15.22 2.46 -30.98
CA MET A 72 -13.81 2.04 -30.92
C MET A 72 -13.59 0.78 -30.05
N GLY A 73 -14.69 0.18 -29.54
CA GLY A 73 -14.65 -1.04 -28.72
C GLY A 73 -14.35 -0.81 -27.23
N GLU A 74 -14.19 0.43 -26.77
CA GLU A 74 -13.89 0.72 -25.37
C GLU A 74 -15.13 0.55 -24.49
N LEU A 75 -14.99 -0.22 -23.39
CA LEU A 75 -16.06 -0.41 -22.40
C LEU A 75 -16.25 0.89 -21.63
N SER A 76 -17.48 1.38 -21.60
CA SER A 76 -17.82 2.68 -21.04
C SER A 76 -19.14 2.66 -20.30
N VAL A 77 -19.34 3.64 -19.42
CA VAL A 77 -20.62 3.87 -18.75
C VAL A 77 -21.23 5.17 -19.26
N ARG A 78 -22.42 5.10 -19.84
CA ARG A 78 -23.24 6.25 -20.22
C ARG A 78 -23.94 6.79 -18.98
N VAL A 79 -23.51 7.95 -18.52
CA VAL A 79 -23.88 8.50 -17.21
C VAL A 79 -25.26 9.15 -17.27
N HIS A 80 -26.14 8.75 -16.37
CA HIS A 80 -27.47 9.34 -16.12
C HIS A 80 -27.48 10.23 -14.87
N GLU A 81 -26.70 9.84 -13.83
CA GLU A 81 -26.56 10.60 -12.59
C GLU A 81 -25.08 10.73 -12.23
N LEU A 82 -24.70 11.87 -11.68
CA LEU A 82 -23.32 12.15 -11.31
C LEU A 82 -23.26 13.04 -10.08
N THR A 83 -22.42 12.68 -9.12
CA THR A 83 -22.22 13.40 -7.87
C THR A 83 -20.74 13.59 -7.59
N LEU A 84 -20.34 14.80 -7.20
CA LEU A 84 -19.02 15.06 -6.62
C LEU A 84 -19.00 14.55 -5.18
N VAL A 85 -18.18 13.55 -4.91
CA VAL A 85 -18.03 12.94 -3.57
C VAL A 85 -16.97 13.67 -2.77
N SER A 86 -15.82 13.97 -3.40
CA SER A 86 -14.73 14.70 -2.74
C SER A 86 -13.94 15.52 -3.75
N LYS A 87 -13.68 16.77 -3.41
CA LYS A 87 -12.93 17.72 -4.23
C LYS A 87 -11.42 17.55 -4.02
N SER A 88 -10.67 17.42 -5.09
CA SER A 88 -9.21 17.53 -5.08
C SER A 88 -8.82 19.01 -5.03
N LEU A 89 -8.19 19.42 -3.94
CA LEU A 89 -7.79 20.83 -3.74
C LEU A 89 -6.47 21.17 -4.42
N LEU A 90 -5.64 20.16 -4.69
CA LEU A 90 -4.37 20.30 -5.40
C LEU A 90 -4.41 19.48 -6.69
N PRO A 91 -3.85 20.01 -7.80
CA PRO A 91 -3.78 19.27 -9.04
C PRO A 91 -2.87 18.04 -8.89
N LEU A 92 -3.23 16.95 -9.57
CA LEU A 92 -2.33 15.82 -9.71
C LEU A 92 -1.17 16.16 -10.65
N PRO A 93 0.02 15.56 -10.46
CA PRO A 93 1.12 15.66 -11.42
C PRO A 93 0.67 15.27 -12.83
N GLU A 94 1.31 15.85 -13.85
CA GLU A 94 0.95 15.63 -15.25
C GLU A 94 0.97 14.15 -15.63
N LYS A 95 -0.07 13.72 -16.38
CA LYS A 95 -0.33 12.34 -16.74
C LYS A 95 0.84 11.67 -17.48
N PHE A 96 1.59 12.40 -18.30
CA PHE A 96 2.61 11.83 -19.17
C PHE A 96 3.97 11.63 -18.49
N HIS A 97 4.28 12.38 -17.46
CA HIS A 97 5.55 12.30 -16.75
C HIS A 97 5.40 11.72 -15.34
N GLY A 98 4.15 11.63 -14.82
CA GLY A 98 3.89 11.17 -13.45
C GLY A 98 4.67 11.97 -12.41
N LEU A 99 4.86 11.37 -11.26
CA LEU A 99 5.77 11.87 -10.24
C LEU A 99 7.11 11.15 -10.44
N THR A 100 8.05 11.77 -11.17
CA THR A 100 9.35 11.15 -11.54
C THR A 100 10.44 11.44 -10.51
N ASP A 101 10.37 12.58 -9.83
CA ASP A 101 11.33 12.93 -8.80
C ASP A 101 11.32 11.94 -7.65
N ARG A 102 12.47 11.35 -7.35
CA ARG A 102 12.61 10.25 -6.40
C ARG A 102 12.27 10.67 -4.97
N GLU A 103 12.72 11.83 -4.55
CA GLU A 103 12.44 12.37 -3.23
C GLU A 103 10.95 12.69 -3.05
N ALA A 104 10.34 13.34 -4.05
CA ALA A 104 8.91 13.62 -4.03
C ALA A 104 8.07 12.32 -3.96
N ARG A 105 8.46 11.26 -4.68
CA ARG A 105 7.80 9.93 -4.62
C ARG A 105 7.86 9.31 -3.22
N TYR A 106 8.96 9.45 -2.52
CA TYR A 106 9.09 8.93 -1.15
C TYR A 106 8.33 9.80 -0.14
N ARG A 107 8.41 11.12 -0.25
CA ARG A 107 7.76 12.06 0.67
C ARG A 107 6.25 12.14 0.47
N GLN A 108 5.77 12.00 -0.77
CA GLN A 108 4.35 12.02 -1.14
C GLN A 108 3.90 10.66 -1.69
N ARG A 109 4.13 9.60 -0.93
CA ARG A 109 3.80 8.23 -1.34
C ARG A 109 2.36 8.06 -1.77
N TYR A 110 1.43 8.77 -1.15
CA TYR A 110 0.02 8.75 -1.52
C TYR A 110 -0.23 9.33 -2.92
N VAL A 111 0.52 10.34 -3.35
CA VAL A 111 0.46 10.87 -4.72
C VAL A 111 1.09 9.88 -5.70
N ASP A 112 2.26 9.33 -5.36
CA ASP A 112 2.95 8.31 -6.15
C ASP A 112 2.04 7.10 -6.42
N LEU A 113 1.29 6.63 -5.42
CA LEU A 113 0.30 5.55 -5.58
C LEU A 113 -0.87 5.90 -6.50
N ILE A 114 -1.25 7.19 -6.59
CA ILE A 114 -2.31 7.65 -7.48
C ILE A 114 -1.83 7.68 -8.92
N VAL A 115 -0.64 8.19 -9.17
CA VAL A 115 -0.16 8.50 -10.54
C VAL A 115 0.68 7.37 -11.15
N ASN A 116 1.30 6.53 -10.32
CA ASN A 116 2.15 5.40 -10.73
C ASN A 116 1.54 4.07 -10.23
N PRO A 117 0.60 3.46 -10.98
CA PRO A 117 -0.16 2.29 -10.51
C PRO A 117 0.72 1.08 -10.18
N GLU A 118 1.86 0.91 -10.87
CA GLU A 118 2.82 -0.17 -10.63
C GLU A 118 3.43 -0.14 -9.21
N VAL A 119 3.44 1.02 -8.56
CA VAL A 119 3.92 1.16 -7.17
C VAL A 119 3.03 0.39 -6.20
N LYS A 120 1.71 0.40 -6.44
CA LYS A 120 0.75 -0.37 -5.63
C LYS A 120 1.06 -1.86 -5.67
N ASP A 121 1.40 -2.39 -6.85
CA ASP A 121 1.72 -3.81 -7.04
C ASP A 121 2.93 -4.24 -6.21
N THR A 122 3.92 -3.38 -6.09
CA THR A 122 5.10 -3.63 -5.24
C THR A 122 4.69 -3.82 -3.77
N PHE A 123 3.81 -2.97 -3.23
CA PHE A 123 3.34 -3.10 -1.85
C PHE A 123 2.44 -4.31 -1.64
N VAL A 124 1.59 -4.64 -2.62
CA VAL A 124 0.76 -5.86 -2.59
C VAL A 124 1.65 -7.10 -2.58
N LYS A 125 2.65 -7.19 -3.46
CA LYS A 125 3.61 -8.29 -3.50
C LYS A 125 4.37 -8.43 -2.18
N ARG A 126 4.84 -7.32 -1.60
CA ARG A 126 5.49 -7.34 -0.29
C ARG A 126 4.61 -7.97 0.78
N SER A 127 3.34 -7.60 0.83
CA SER A 127 2.38 -8.18 1.79
C SER A 127 2.11 -9.67 1.53
N GLN A 128 2.05 -10.08 0.27
CA GLN A 128 1.92 -11.49 -0.12
C GLN A 128 3.14 -12.30 0.30
N ILE A 129 4.36 -11.80 0.06
CA ILE A 129 5.61 -12.48 0.48
C ILE A 129 5.60 -12.72 1.99
N LEU A 130 5.26 -11.72 2.81
CA LEU A 130 5.20 -11.89 4.26
C LEU A 130 4.13 -12.90 4.68
N LYS A 131 2.99 -12.93 3.98
CA LYS A 131 1.93 -13.93 4.24
C LYS A 131 2.41 -15.35 3.93
N GLU A 132 3.09 -15.56 2.81
CA GLU A 132 3.62 -16.88 2.43
C GLU A 132 4.71 -17.35 3.39
N ILE A 133 5.61 -16.45 3.83
CA ILE A 133 6.62 -16.79 4.85
C ILE A 133 5.96 -17.25 6.15
N ARG A 134 4.94 -16.52 6.63
CA ARG A 134 4.19 -16.92 7.83
C ARG A 134 3.53 -18.27 7.65
N ALA A 135 2.82 -18.49 6.56
CA ALA A 135 2.15 -19.75 6.27
C ALA A 135 3.14 -20.92 6.25
N TYR A 136 4.31 -20.74 5.64
CA TYR A 136 5.36 -21.73 5.60
C TYR A 136 5.90 -22.07 7.00
N LEU A 137 6.19 -21.06 7.83
CA LEU A 137 6.69 -21.27 9.19
C LEU A 137 5.63 -21.90 10.09
N ASP A 138 4.38 -21.49 9.98
CA ASP A 138 3.25 -22.07 10.71
C ASP A 138 3.07 -23.57 10.35
N GLU A 139 3.16 -23.93 9.06
CA GLU A 139 3.12 -25.33 8.59
C GLU A 139 4.27 -26.16 9.16
N LYS A 140 5.44 -25.55 9.34
CA LYS A 140 6.62 -26.20 9.98
C LYS A 140 6.51 -26.27 11.50
N GLY A 141 5.42 -25.76 12.09
CA GLY A 141 5.16 -25.80 13.53
C GLY A 141 5.91 -24.76 14.33
N PHE A 142 6.34 -23.67 13.68
CA PHE A 142 6.85 -22.48 14.38
C PHE A 142 5.70 -21.66 14.93
N LEU A 143 5.88 -21.09 16.11
CA LEU A 143 4.95 -20.14 16.71
C LEU A 143 5.44 -18.69 16.46
N GLU A 144 4.62 -17.85 15.83
CA GLU A 144 4.90 -16.42 15.77
C GLU A 144 4.75 -15.80 17.14
N VAL A 145 5.75 -15.03 17.55
CA VAL A 145 5.78 -14.33 18.84
C VAL A 145 6.06 -12.86 18.63
N ASP A 146 5.71 -12.05 19.62
CA ASP A 146 5.93 -10.60 19.64
C ASP A 146 6.70 -10.24 20.91
N THR A 147 7.91 -9.74 20.73
CA THR A 147 8.82 -9.41 21.84
C THR A 147 9.00 -7.90 21.98
N PRO A 148 9.46 -7.39 23.15
CA PRO A 148 9.53 -5.97 23.41
C PRO A 148 10.43 -5.21 22.42
N ILE A 149 9.93 -4.09 21.92
CA ILE A 149 10.69 -3.12 21.13
C ILE A 149 11.53 -2.21 22.02
N LEU A 150 10.97 -1.79 23.16
CA LEU A 150 11.69 -1.00 24.15
C LEU A 150 12.40 -1.93 25.12
N THR A 151 13.73 -1.78 25.23
CA THR A 151 14.57 -2.59 26.11
C THR A 151 15.42 -1.71 27.03
N PRO A 152 15.69 -2.14 28.25
CA PRO A 152 16.52 -1.37 29.20
C PRO A 152 18.01 -1.52 28.95
N PHE A 153 18.42 -2.26 27.92
CA PHE A 153 19.84 -2.55 27.64
C PHE A 153 20.07 -2.72 26.13
N GLU A 154 21.27 -2.40 25.72
CA GLU A 154 21.78 -2.65 24.38
C GLU A 154 22.29 -4.08 24.30
N ILE A 155 21.73 -4.90 23.40
CA ILE A 155 22.14 -6.29 23.23
C ILE A 155 22.13 -6.68 21.76
N GLY A 156 23.07 -7.54 21.42
CA GLY A 156 23.09 -8.55 20.38
C GLY A 156 23.90 -8.17 19.16
N ALA A 157 23.70 -7.04 18.54
CA ALA A 157 24.40 -6.67 17.32
C ALA A 157 25.40 -5.51 17.56
N SER A 158 26.43 -5.44 16.74
CA SER A 158 27.30 -4.27 16.69
C SER A 158 26.66 -3.14 15.88
N ALA A 159 25.53 -2.61 16.39
CA ALA A 159 24.79 -1.51 15.77
C ALA A 159 24.53 -0.41 16.80
N ARG A 160 24.38 0.82 16.33
CA ARG A 160 24.07 1.97 17.20
C ARG A 160 22.58 2.06 17.44
N PRO A 161 22.09 2.03 18.70
CA PRO A 161 20.65 2.11 19.00
C PRO A 161 20.11 3.54 18.96
N PHE A 162 18.80 3.67 18.97
CA PHE A 162 18.09 4.90 19.33
C PHE A 162 17.78 4.86 20.82
N TYR A 163 18.07 5.95 21.53
CA TYR A 163 17.82 6.11 22.96
C TYR A 163 16.51 6.86 23.20
N THR A 164 15.81 6.48 24.25
CA THR A 164 14.61 7.16 24.74
C THR A 164 14.53 7.09 26.28
N HIS A 165 13.63 7.85 26.89
CA HIS A 165 13.44 7.87 28.34
C HIS A 165 12.04 7.41 28.71
N HIS A 166 11.91 6.49 29.68
CA HIS A 166 10.63 6.03 30.21
C HIS A 166 10.25 6.88 31.42
N ASN A 167 9.38 7.87 31.23
CA ASN A 167 9.06 8.87 32.26
C ASN A 167 8.56 8.29 33.59
N THR A 168 7.71 7.26 33.56
CA THR A 168 7.14 6.68 34.79
C THR A 168 8.17 5.91 35.60
N LEU A 169 9.09 5.23 34.94
CA LEU A 169 10.16 4.45 35.59
C LEU A 169 11.41 5.25 35.81
N ASP A 170 11.48 6.49 35.32
CA ASP A 170 12.64 7.38 35.37
C ASP A 170 13.93 6.67 34.95
N MET A 171 13.90 6.01 33.80
CA MET A 171 15.03 5.24 33.29
C MET A 171 15.19 5.38 31.79
N ASP A 172 16.43 5.33 31.34
CA ASP A 172 16.76 5.31 29.94
C ASP A 172 16.50 3.92 29.35
N MET A 173 15.98 3.92 28.14
CA MET A 173 15.68 2.73 27.36
C MET A 173 16.19 2.90 25.93
N VAL A 174 16.29 1.80 25.21
CA VAL A 174 16.70 1.79 23.81
C VAL A 174 15.64 1.11 22.95
N LEU A 175 15.52 1.54 21.70
CA LEU A 175 14.81 0.78 20.69
C LEU A 175 15.69 -0.40 20.25
N ARG A 176 15.12 -1.59 20.23
CA ARG A 176 15.86 -2.84 19.91
C ARG A 176 16.54 -2.76 18.54
N ILE A 177 17.74 -3.29 18.47
CA ILE A 177 18.55 -3.44 17.26
C ILE A 177 18.49 -4.85 16.68
N GLU A 178 17.84 -5.79 17.40
CA GLU A 178 17.62 -7.19 17.06
C GLU A 178 16.52 -7.82 17.92
N THR A 179 16.13 -9.07 17.65
CA THR A 179 15.14 -9.85 18.41
C THR A 179 15.74 -11.07 19.11
N GLU A 180 16.99 -11.39 18.85
CA GLU A 180 17.70 -12.63 19.22
C GLU A 180 17.53 -13.03 20.69
N LEU A 181 17.87 -12.14 21.61
CA LEU A 181 17.90 -12.49 23.04
C LEU A 181 16.54 -12.94 23.58
N TYR A 182 15.46 -12.24 23.20
CA TYR A 182 14.13 -12.58 23.68
C TYR A 182 13.66 -13.91 23.08
N LEU A 183 13.92 -14.15 21.80
CA LEU A 183 13.61 -15.44 21.17
C LEU A 183 14.36 -16.61 21.81
N LYS A 184 15.66 -16.44 22.13
CA LYS A 184 16.43 -17.42 22.87
C LYS A 184 15.88 -17.68 24.28
N ARG A 185 15.40 -16.66 24.99
CA ARG A 185 14.73 -16.80 26.30
C ARG A 185 13.45 -17.67 26.19
N LEU A 186 12.69 -17.52 25.09
CA LEU A 186 11.50 -18.34 24.85
C LEU A 186 11.87 -19.82 24.62
N ILE A 187 12.96 -20.08 23.89
CA ILE A 187 13.52 -21.44 23.75
C ILE A 187 13.90 -22.03 25.10
N VAL A 188 14.60 -21.27 25.94
CA VAL A 188 14.93 -21.71 27.32
C VAL A 188 13.67 -21.95 28.15
N GLY A 189 12.62 -21.18 27.90
CA GLY A 189 11.30 -21.33 28.53
C GLY A 189 10.50 -22.54 28.04
N GLY A 190 11.01 -23.31 27.07
CA GLY A 190 10.38 -24.55 26.58
C GLY A 190 9.51 -24.35 25.32
N MET A 191 9.66 -23.25 24.62
CA MET A 191 9.06 -23.06 23.28
C MET A 191 10.02 -23.59 22.22
N ASP A 192 9.79 -24.80 21.70
CA ASP A 192 10.75 -25.48 20.83
C ASP A 192 10.98 -24.80 19.48
N ARG A 193 10.02 -24.07 18.95
CA ARG A 193 10.09 -23.38 17.65
C ARG A 193 9.38 -22.05 17.72
N VAL A 194 10.13 -20.97 17.56
CA VAL A 194 9.58 -19.60 17.58
C VAL A 194 10.13 -18.78 16.44
N TYR A 195 9.34 -17.85 15.95
CA TYR A 195 9.81 -16.81 15.02
C TYR A 195 9.14 -15.47 15.32
N GLU A 196 9.78 -14.40 14.90
CA GLU A 196 9.22 -13.06 14.95
C GLU A 196 9.43 -12.33 13.63
N VAL A 197 8.36 -11.72 13.11
CA VAL A 197 8.41 -10.75 12.02
C VAL A 197 8.33 -9.37 12.65
N GLY A 198 9.47 -8.80 13.00
CA GLY A 198 9.55 -7.60 13.83
C GLY A 198 10.25 -6.41 13.18
N ARG A 199 9.98 -5.23 13.72
CA ARG A 199 10.74 -4.02 13.42
C ARG A 199 11.97 -3.95 14.30
N ILE A 200 13.10 -3.61 13.68
CA ILE A 200 14.34 -3.27 14.38
C ILE A 200 14.81 -1.89 13.95
N PHE A 201 15.65 -1.28 14.80
CA PHE A 201 16.02 0.12 14.71
C PHE A 201 17.52 0.26 14.85
N ARG A 202 18.21 0.85 13.85
CA ARG A 202 19.64 1.11 13.87
C ARG A 202 19.91 2.55 13.51
N ASN A 203 20.44 3.31 14.46
CA ASN A 203 20.75 4.73 14.31
C ASN A 203 22.06 4.92 13.53
N GLU A 204 22.04 4.53 12.28
CA GLU A 204 23.18 4.52 11.37
C GLU A 204 22.85 5.29 10.09
N GLY A 205 23.80 5.32 9.14
CA GLY A 205 23.61 6.01 7.88
C GLY A 205 22.46 5.46 7.04
N MET A 206 21.83 6.33 6.25
CA MET A 206 20.77 5.97 5.31
C MET A 206 21.32 5.96 3.88
N ASP A 207 20.93 4.93 3.11
CA ASP A 207 21.13 4.84 1.68
C ASP A 207 19.94 4.12 1.02
N PRO A 208 19.92 3.92 -0.32
CA PRO A 208 18.81 3.24 -0.99
C PRO A 208 18.51 1.81 -0.52
N LYS A 209 19.45 1.15 0.17
CA LYS A 209 19.32 -0.23 0.68
C LYS A 209 19.21 -0.30 2.20
N HIS A 210 19.57 0.75 2.92
CA HIS A 210 19.62 0.77 4.37
C HIS A 210 18.74 1.89 4.94
N ASN A 211 17.76 1.50 5.75
CA ASN A 211 16.92 2.41 6.52
C ASN A 211 17.21 2.24 8.01
N PRO A 212 17.07 3.29 8.82
CA PRO A 212 17.25 3.19 10.28
C PRO A 212 16.18 2.34 10.95
N GLU A 213 15.07 2.10 10.27
CA GLU A 213 13.96 1.25 10.70
C GLU A 213 13.62 0.26 9.58
N PHE A 214 13.67 -1.04 9.86
CA PHE A 214 13.36 -2.07 8.87
C PHE A 214 12.75 -3.33 9.50
N THR A 215 12.09 -4.13 8.69
CA THR A 215 11.51 -5.41 9.10
C THR A 215 12.55 -6.51 8.97
N THR A 216 12.72 -7.29 10.03
CA THR A 216 13.49 -8.53 10.03
C THR A 216 12.58 -9.73 10.31
N ILE A 217 13.06 -10.91 9.96
CA ILE A 217 12.49 -12.19 10.37
C ILE A 217 13.61 -12.96 11.02
N GLU A 218 13.42 -13.33 12.28
CA GLU A 218 14.32 -14.22 13.01
C GLU A 218 13.54 -15.42 13.51
N LEU A 219 14.16 -16.58 13.46
CA LEU A 219 13.56 -17.82 13.92
C LEU A 219 14.58 -18.67 14.69
N TYR A 220 14.09 -19.38 15.69
CA TYR A 220 14.90 -20.24 16.53
C TYR A 220 14.19 -21.58 16.75
N GLN A 221 14.97 -22.66 16.69
CA GLN A 221 14.49 -24.01 16.93
C GLN A 221 15.42 -24.74 17.89
N ALA A 222 14.84 -25.36 18.92
CA ALA A 222 15.56 -26.20 19.86
C ALA A 222 15.93 -27.55 19.24
N PHE A 223 16.96 -28.20 19.81
CA PHE A 223 17.40 -29.56 19.48
C PHE A 223 17.80 -29.77 18.02
N THR A 224 18.32 -28.73 17.38
CA THR A 224 18.74 -28.75 15.97
C THR A 224 20.13 -28.13 15.80
N ASP A 225 20.74 -28.37 14.66
CA ASP A 225 22.02 -27.80 14.28
C ASP A 225 21.96 -27.03 12.95
N PHE A 226 23.09 -26.55 12.48
CA PHE A 226 23.18 -25.76 11.24
C PHE A 226 22.81 -26.54 9.97
N HIS A 227 22.88 -27.86 9.98
CA HIS A 227 22.49 -28.69 8.82
C HIS A 227 21.00 -28.51 8.52
N LEU A 228 20.15 -28.50 9.53
CA LEU A 228 18.72 -28.26 9.35
C LEU A 228 18.45 -26.85 8.79
N SER A 229 19.19 -25.85 9.26
CA SER A 229 19.08 -24.48 8.74
C SER A 229 19.43 -24.39 7.26
N LEU A 230 20.51 -25.08 6.84
CA LEU A 230 20.96 -25.11 5.44
C LEU A 230 19.94 -25.79 4.51
N ILE A 231 19.29 -26.87 4.94
CA ILE A 231 18.25 -27.53 4.15
C ILE A 231 17.09 -26.58 3.85
N HIS A 232 16.66 -25.78 4.82
CA HIS A 232 15.57 -24.82 4.64
C HIS A 232 15.93 -23.61 3.77
N ILE A 233 17.20 -23.30 3.60
CA ILE A 233 17.67 -22.18 2.75
C ILE A 233 17.86 -22.63 1.30
N SER A 234 18.15 -23.90 1.08
CA SER A 234 18.52 -24.46 -0.24
C SER A 234 17.38 -25.12 -1.01
N GLU A 235 16.22 -25.28 -0.41
CA GLU A 235 14.97 -25.74 -1.04
C GLU A 235 14.06 -24.53 -1.38
#